data_7d4535c3ec390fa3a487a7a5a5ece0cf
#
_entry.id   7d4535c3ec390fa3a487a7a5a5ece0cf
#
_cell.length_a   1.000
_cell.length_b   1.000
_cell.length_c   1.000
_cell.angle_alpha   90.00
_cell.angle_beta   90.00
_cell.angle_gamma   90.00
#
_symmetry.space_group_name_H-M   'P 1'
#
loop_
_entity.id
_entity.type
_entity.pdbx_description
1 polymer ?
#
loop_
_entity_poly.entity_id
_entity_poly.type
_entity_poly.pdbx_seq_one_letter_code
_entity_poly.pdbx_strand_id
1 'polypeptide(L)'
;PGPDARGLVEVRGDGMRLDDALIAAMPRRSADIVRSLHASGTFDFAFRHQLSPDLPGGHSNQLGIRLTDCHLAYALFPYPLSQVTGQVHMQDGHWTIRNCVGRNDTGTVTCSGELVPRPGDDGELTLTFTGSQVVLENELRDALPRGMQRIWDDLTPRGAIDLTAEVRHQVRARTTSVELQADPHGETVS
;
A
#
# COMPACT_ATOMS: atom_id res chain seq x y z
N PRO A 1 -28.73 19.97 5.98
CA PRO A 1 -28.66 20.85 4.83
C PRO A 1 -29.89 20.66 3.95
N GLY A 2 -30.44 21.73 3.37
CA GLY A 2 -31.58 21.65 2.45
C GLY A 2 -31.17 20.99 1.11
N PRO A 3 -32.15 20.62 0.25
CA PRO A 3 -31.88 19.90 -1.00
C PRO A 3 -30.98 20.67 -2.00
N ASP A 4 -30.86 21.99 -1.83
CA ASP A 4 -30.03 22.87 -2.68
C ASP A 4 -28.71 23.30 -2.01
N ALA A 5 -28.31 22.66 -0.91
CA ALA A 5 -27.11 23.03 -0.19
C ALA A 5 -25.84 22.82 -1.06
N ARG A 6 -24.99 23.86 -1.08
CA ARG A 6 -23.68 23.84 -1.73
C ARG A 6 -22.59 24.15 -0.71
N GLY A 7 -21.48 23.47 -0.80
CA GLY A 7 -20.36 23.69 0.11
C GLY A 7 -19.07 23.11 -0.43
N LEU A 8 -17.95 23.68 0.00
CA LEU A 8 -16.60 23.20 -0.34
C LEU A 8 -15.75 23.28 0.92
N VAL A 9 -15.09 22.17 1.23
CA VAL A 9 -14.04 22.09 2.26
C VAL A 9 -12.77 21.61 1.58
N GLU A 10 -11.69 22.34 1.76
CA GLU A 10 -10.35 21.95 1.31
C GLU A 10 -9.41 21.99 2.50
N VAL A 11 -8.60 20.93 2.63
CA VAL A 11 -7.57 20.81 3.66
C VAL A 11 -6.30 20.34 2.99
N ARG A 12 -5.16 20.97 3.31
CA ARG A 12 -3.85 20.60 2.80
C ARG A 12 -2.85 20.53 3.94
N GLY A 13 -1.85 19.66 3.79
CA GLY A 13 -0.72 19.59 4.69
C GLY A 13 0.51 19.16 3.93
N ASP A 14 1.61 19.87 4.12
CA ASP A 14 2.89 19.60 3.50
C ASP A 14 3.89 19.19 4.58
N GLY A 15 4.74 18.18 4.28
CA GLY A 15 5.74 17.67 5.21
C GLY A 15 5.15 17.11 6.52
N MET A 16 3.95 16.58 6.46
CA MET A 16 3.28 16.00 7.64
C MET A 16 4.01 14.75 8.09
N ARG A 17 4.20 14.61 9.40
CA ARG A 17 4.77 13.38 9.99
C ARG A 17 3.66 12.39 10.27
N LEU A 18 3.88 11.15 9.86
CA LEU A 18 3.01 10.04 10.21
C LEU A 18 3.45 9.51 11.58
N ASP A 19 2.80 10.00 12.61
CA ASP A 19 3.04 9.65 14.01
C ASP A 19 1.76 9.14 14.70
N ASP A 20 1.91 8.67 15.93
CA ASP A 20 0.80 8.11 16.71
C ASP A 20 -0.32 9.12 16.96
N ALA A 21 0.00 10.41 17.08
CA ALA A 21 -1.00 11.47 17.30
C ALA A 21 -1.88 11.64 16.05
N LEU A 22 -1.26 11.66 14.87
CA LEU A 22 -1.99 11.72 13.61
C LEU A 22 -2.82 10.45 13.38
N ILE A 23 -2.23 9.28 13.63
CA ILE A 23 -2.93 7.99 13.48
C ILE A 23 -4.15 7.92 14.42
N ALA A 24 -4.02 8.42 15.64
CA ALA A 24 -5.13 8.47 16.60
C ALA A 24 -6.27 9.42 16.17
N ALA A 25 -5.95 10.46 15.39
CA ALA A 25 -6.93 11.41 14.86
C ALA A 25 -7.63 10.92 13.58
N MET A 26 -7.12 9.86 12.94
CA MET A 26 -7.71 9.28 11.73
C MET A 26 -9.02 8.53 12.02
N PRO A 27 -9.92 8.42 11.01
CA PRO A 27 -11.01 7.45 11.07
C PRO A 27 -10.47 6.05 11.32
N ARG A 28 -11.18 5.26 12.15
CA ARG A 28 -10.72 3.96 12.65
C ARG A 28 -10.21 3.02 11.53
N ARG A 29 -10.95 2.91 10.43
CA ARG A 29 -10.54 2.10 9.25
C ARG A 29 -9.18 2.53 8.69
N SER A 30 -8.98 3.83 8.50
CA SER A 30 -7.71 4.37 7.99
C SER A 30 -6.57 4.14 8.96
N ALA A 31 -6.81 4.37 10.25
CA ALA A 31 -5.83 4.11 11.30
C ALA A 31 -5.41 2.62 11.35
N ASP A 32 -6.36 1.70 11.20
CA ASP A 32 -6.08 0.26 11.21
C ASP A 32 -5.23 -0.17 10.00
N ILE A 33 -5.48 0.42 8.82
CA ILE A 33 -4.66 0.19 7.62
C ILE A 33 -3.23 0.70 7.85
N VAL A 34 -3.07 1.94 8.31
CA VAL A 34 -1.77 2.54 8.56
C VAL A 34 -0.98 1.75 9.60
N ARG A 35 -1.62 1.31 10.68
CA ARG A 35 -0.99 0.44 11.68
C ARG A 35 -0.57 -0.91 11.12
N SER A 36 -1.38 -1.52 10.25
CA SER A 36 -1.03 -2.80 9.62
C SER A 36 0.17 -2.70 8.68
N LEU A 37 0.46 -1.51 8.18
CA LEU A 37 1.65 -1.23 7.37
C LEU A 37 2.88 -0.88 8.22
N HIS A 38 2.76 -0.75 9.54
CA HIS A 38 3.80 -0.21 10.41
C HIS A 38 4.43 1.07 9.83
N ALA A 39 3.58 1.90 9.22
CA ALA A 39 4.02 3.05 8.44
C ALA A 39 4.53 4.18 9.33
N SER A 40 5.63 4.79 8.94
CA SER A 40 6.17 6.02 9.53
C SER A 40 6.83 6.88 8.44
N GLY A 41 7.20 8.11 8.77
CA GLY A 41 7.89 9.00 7.83
C GLY A 41 7.12 10.28 7.53
N THR A 42 7.32 10.83 6.33
CA THR A 42 6.75 12.12 5.93
C THR A 42 5.94 12.03 4.64
N PHE A 43 4.88 12.82 4.57
CA PHE A 43 4.00 12.88 3.42
C PHE A 43 3.35 14.25 3.28
N ASP A 44 2.87 14.56 2.07
CA ASP A 44 1.99 15.68 1.79
C ASP A 44 0.59 15.14 1.52
N PHE A 45 -0.44 15.95 1.82
CA PHE A 45 -1.81 15.58 1.44
C PHE A 45 -2.64 16.78 1.01
N ALA A 46 -3.65 16.51 0.18
CA ALA A 46 -4.71 17.44 -0.17
C ALA A 46 -6.04 16.69 -0.14
N PHE A 47 -6.97 17.19 0.66
CA PHE A 47 -8.33 16.67 0.76
C PHE A 47 -9.32 17.74 0.29
N ARG A 48 -10.33 17.31 -0.49
CA ARG A 48 -11.44 18.14 -0.95
C ARG A 48 -12.75 17.40 -0.76
N HIS A 49 -13.67 18.05 -0.08
CA HIS A 49 -15.07 17.63 0.01
C HIS A 49 -15.95 18.69 -0.64
N GLN A 50 -16.74 18.30 -1.62
CA GLN A 50 -17.70 19.17 -2.30
C GLN A 50 -19.12 18.66 -2.09
N LEU A 51 -20.00 19.54 -1.68
CA LEU A 51 -21.44 19.31 -1.59
C LEU A 51 -22.11 20.10 -2.71
N SER A 52 -22.90 19.44 -3.55
CA SER A 52 -23.69 20.08 -4.60
C SER A 52 -24.81 19.15 -5.08
N PRO A 53 -26.03 19.66 -5.32
CA PRO A 53 -27.11 18.86 -5.89
C PRO A 53 -26.82 18.37 -7.31
N ASP A 54 -25.86 18.99 -8.01
CA ASP A 54 -25.47 18.63 -9.38
C ASP A 54 -24.52 17.40 -9.43
N LEU A 55 -24.02 16.97 -8.25
CA LEU A 55 -23.11 15.82 -8.16
C LEU A 55 -23.89 14.52 -7.95
N PRO A 56 -23.40 13.37 -8.48
CA PRO A 56 -23.95 12.06 -8.16
C PRO A 56 -23.95 11.84 -6.64
N GLY A 57 -25.10 11.57 -6.04
CA GLY A 57 -25.21 11.40 -4.59
C GLY A 57 -25.09 12.70 -3.77
N GLY A 58 -25.06 13.87 -4.43
CA GLY A 58 -25.04 15.19 -3.78
C GLY A 58 -23.68 15.61 -3.20
N HIS A 59 -22.66 14.79 -3.27
CA HIS A 59 -21.32 15.10 -2.76
C HIS A 59 -20.21 14.39 -3.53
N SER A 60 -18.99 14.89 -3.40
CA SER A 60 -17.77 14.25 -3.90
C SER A 60 -16.62 14.44 -2.92
N ASN A 61 -15.83 13.40 -2.75
CA ASN A 61 -14.64 13.38 -1.89
C ASN A 61 -13.41 13.07 -2.73
N GLN A 62 -12.36 13.86 -2.56
CA GLN A 62 -11.08 13.65 -3.20
C GLN A 62 -9.98 13.70 -2.14
N LEU A 63 -9.04 12.77 -2.20
CA LEU A 63 -7.84 12.77 -1.36
C LEU A 63 -6.63 12.45 -2.24
N GLY A 64 -5.63 13.30 -2.21
CA GLY A 64 -4.31 13.03 -2.76
C GLY A 64 -3.30 12.94 -1.63
N ILE A 65 -2.47 11.91 -1.63
CA ILE A 65 -1.35 11.73 -0.70
C ILE A 65 -0.09 11.53 -1.53
N ARG A 66 0.98 12.24 -1.19
CA ARG A 66 2.32 12.04 -1.73
C ARG A 66 3.24 11.59 -0.61
N LEU A 67 3.74 10.37 -0.72
CA LEU A 67 4.77 9.84 0.17
C LEU A 67 6.12 10.42 -0.24
N THR A 68 6.89 10.98 0.70
CA THR A 68 8.15 11.68 0.40
C THR A 68 9.36 10.97 0.98
N ASP A 69 9.24 10.40 2.16
CA ASP A 69 10.27 9.58 2.81
C ASP A 69 9.59 8.74 3.90
N CYS A 70 9.06 7.60 3.51
CA CYS A 70 8.36 6.71 4.41
C CYS A 70 9.11 5.40 4.63
N HIS A 71 8.76 4.73 5.74
CA HIS A 71 9.16 3.37 6.07
C HIS A 71 7.89 2.54 6.19
N LEU A 72 7.90 1.34 5.63
CA LEU A 72 6.77 0.41 5.65
C LEU A 72 7.25 -0.99 5.98
N ALA A 73 6.45 -1.73 6.76
CA ALA A 73 6.60 -3.18 6.95
C ALA A 73 5.21 -3.77 7.16
N TYR A 74 4.66 -4.43 6.15
CA TYR A 74 3.29 -4.93 6.22
C TYR A 74 3.18 -6.10 7.21
N ALA A 75 2.21 -6.04 8.13
CA ALA A 75 2.07 -7.02 9.23
C ALA A 75 1.97 -8.49 8.78
N LEU A 76 1.43 -8.79 7.58
CA LEU A 76 1.34 -10.16 7.05
C LEU A 76 2.54 -10.56 6.19
N PHE A 77 3.38 -9.62 5.81
CA PHE A 77 4.65 -9.81 5.11
C PHE A 77 5.61 -8.71 5.57
N PRO A 78 6.24 -8.86 6.74
CA PRO A 78 6.98 -7.80 7.42
C PRO A 78 8.37 -7.57 6.82
N TYR A 79 8.46 -7.52 5.49
CA TYR A 79 9.66 -7.13 4.76
C TYR A 79 9.82 -5.61 4.83
N PRO A 80 10.87 -5.08 5.48
CA PRO A 80 10.99 -3.67 5.71
C PRO A 80 11.38 -2.93 4.43
N LEU A 81 10.67 -1.86 4.14
CA LEU A 81 10.98 -0.95 3.04
C LEU A 81 11.27 0.44 3.59
N SER A 82 12.36 1.02 3.16
CA SER A 82 12.80 2.39 3.49
C SER A 82 12.73 3.30 2.28
N GLN A 83 12.85 4.61 2.51
CA GLN A 83 12.83 5.64 1.47
C GLN A 83 11.62 5.51 0.52
N VAL A 84 10.48 5.11 1.09
CA VAL A 84 9.29 4.88 0.29
C VAL A 84 8.74 6.21 -0.19
N THR A 85 8.61 6.33 -1.49
CA THR A 85 7.98 7.45 -2.19
C THR A 85 6.80 6.93 -3.01
N GLY A 86 5.87 7.82 -3.40
CA GLY A 86 4.75 7.41 -4.24
C GLY A 86 3.54 8.32 -4.10
N GLN A 87 2.45 7.93 -4.76
CA GLN A 87 1.21 8.68 -4.77
C GLN A 87 0.01 7.76 -4.53
N VAL A 88 -0.86 8.20 -3.65
CA VAL A 88 -2.15 7.56 -3.39
C VAL A 88 -3.25 8.58 -3.64
N HIS A 89 -4.22 8.23 -4.46
CA HIS A 89 -5.37 9.07 -4.77
C HIS A 89 -6.66 8.34 -4.43
N MET A 90 -7.62 9.08 -3.94
CA MET A 90 -8.98 8.60 -3.72
C MET A 90 -9.97 9.56 -4.35
N GLN A 91 -10.93 9.00 -5.09
CA GLN A 91 -12.09 9.71 -5.63
C GLN A 91 -13.35 8.90 -5.30
N ASP A 92 -14.17 9.42 -4.40
CA ASP A 92 -15.47 8.82 -4.03
C ASP A 92 -15.39 7.32 -3.66
N GLY A 93 -14.33 6.95 -2.91
CA GLY A 93 -14.09 5.57 -2.48
C GLY A 93 -13.26 4.72 -3.45
N HIS A 94 -13.03 5.17 -4.67
CA HIS A 94 -12.07 4.54 -5.59
C HIS A 94 -10.66 5.02 -5.25
N TRP A 95 -9.78 4.10 -4.88
CA TRP A 95 -8.38 4.38 -4.55
C TRP A 95 -7.46 3.93 -5.66
N THR A 96 -6.46 4.72 -5.97
CA THR A 96 -5.37 4.38 -6.87
C THR A 96 -4.03 4.62 -6.20
N ILE A 97 -3.12 3.65 -6.34
CA ILE A 97 -1.76 3.67 -5.84
C ILE A 97 -0.84 3.68 -7.06
N ARG A 98 0.04 4.67 -7.15
CA ARG A 98 0.89 4.87 -8.32
C ARG A 98 2.32 5.20 -7.92
N ASN A 99 3.27 4.66 -8.69
CA ASN A 99 4.69 4.99 -8.57
C ASN A 99 5.22 4.86 -7.12
N CYS A 100 4.66 3.92 -6.35
CA CYS A 100 5.23 3.63 -5.03
C CYS A 100 6.52 2.85 -5.23
N VAL A 101 7.60 3.38 -4.69
CA VAL A 101 8.94 2.78 -4.77
C VAL A 101 9.54 2.80 -3.36
N GLY A 102 10.04 1.67 -2.92
CA GLY A 102 10.76 1.51 -1.65
C GLY A 102 12.04 0.72 -1.84
N ARG A 103 12.93 0.78 -0.87
CA ARG A 103 14.22 0.10 -0.89
C ARG A 103 14.42 -0.76 0.35
N ASN A 104 15.08 -1.89 0.14
CA ASN A 104 15.68 -2.68 1.19
C ASN A 104 17.08 -3.07 0.71
N ASP A 105 18.11 -2.66 1.42
CA ASP A 105 19.51 -2.77 1.00
C ASP A 105 19.74 -2.33 -0.45
N THR A 106 20.16 -3.24 -1.32
CA THR A 106 20.35 -3.00 -2.75
C THR A 106 19.08 -3.21 -3.57
N GLY A 107 18.08 -3.87 -2.99
CA GLY A 107 16.82 -4.20 -3.64
C GLY A 107 15.89 -2.99 -3.76
N THR A 108 15.17 -2.92 -4.87
CA THR A 108 14.12 -1.93 -5.10
C THR A 108 12.80 -2.65 -5.29
N VAL A 109 11.77 -2.21 -4.58
CA VAL A 109 10.41 -2.72 -4.72
C VAL A 109 9.50 -1.60 -5.20
N THR A 110 8.78 -1.84 -6.29
CA THR A 110 7.74 -0.95 -6.79
C THR A 110 6.36 -1.52 -6.48
N CYS A 111 5.38 -0.65 -6.28
CA CYS A 111 4.00 -1.05 -6.08
C CYS A 111 3.06 -0.10 -6.82
N SER A 112 2.07 -0.68 -7.49
CA SER A 112 0.92 0.03 -8.04
C SER A 112 -0.35 -0.78 -7.80
N GLY A 113 -1.50 -0.13 -7.86
CA GLY A 113 -2.77 -0.84 -7.72
C GLY A 113 -3.97 0.06 -7.54
N GLU A 114 -5.09 -0.57 -7.30
CA GLU A 114 -6.35 0.13 -7.08
C GLU A 114 -7.30 -0.64 -6.18
N LEU A 115 -8.15 0.10 -5.48
CA LEU A 115 -9.34 -0.42 -4.81
C LEU A 115 -10.57 0.15 -5.52
N VAL A 116 -11.30 -0.71 -6.20
CA VAL A 116 -12.53 -0.33 -6.92
C VAL A 116 -13.74 -0.66 -6.03
N PRO A 117 -14.51 0.34 -5.58
CA PRO A 117 -15.71 0.10 -4.82
C PRO A 117 -16.78 -0.58 -5.69
N ARG A 118 -17.56 -1.49 -5.10
CA ARG A 118 -18.68 -2.16 -5.78
C ARG A 118 -19.98 -1.87 -5.05
N PRO A 119 -21.11 -1.72 -5.75
CA PRO A 119 -22.41 -1.56 -5.10
C PRO A 119 -22.72 -2.73 -4.14
N GLY A 120 -22.95 -2.40 -2.87
CA GLY A 120 -23.25 -3.41 -1.82
C GLY A 120 -22.05 -4.20 -1.32
N ASP A 121 -20.83 -3.85 -1.75
CA ASP A 121 -19.57 -4.44 -1.33
C ASP A 121 -18.53 -3.33 -1.09
N ASP A 122 -17.56 -3.58 -0.20
CA ASP A 122 -16.44 -2.68 0.06
C ASP A 122 -15.41 -2.67 -1.10
N GLY A 123 -15.60 -3.53 -2.10
CA GLY A 123 -14.80 -3.60 -3.32
C GLY A 123 -13.65 -4.62 -3.28
N GLU A 124 -12.85 -4.56 -4.34
CA GLU A 124 -11.68 -5.41 -4.55
C GLU A 124 -10.43 -4.53 -4.66
N LEU A 125 -9.44 -4.85 -3.83
CA LEU A 125 -8.10 -4.27 -3.90
C LEU A 125 -7.21 -5.17 -4.75
N THR A 126 -6.63 -4.61 -5.78
CA THR A 126 -5.60 -5.26 -6.60
C THR A 126 -4.30 -4.49 -6.44
N LEU A 127 -3.22 -5.19 -6.07
CA LEU A 127 -1.87 -4.62 -5.98
C LEU A 127 -0.91 -5.43 -6.85
N THR A 128 -0.08 -4.74 -7.59
CA THR A 128 1.03 -5.33 -8.36
C THR A 128 2.34 -4.82 -7.78
N PHE A 129 3.20 -5.76 -7.40
CA PHE A 129 4.54 -5.50 -6.91
C PHE A 129 5.58 -6.00 -7.92
N THR A 130 6.65 -5.23 -8.08
CA THR A 130 7.83 -5.67 -8.82
C THR A 130 9.05 -5.40 -7.94
N GLY A 131 9.80 -6.44 -7.64
CA GLY A 131 11.07 -6.36 -6.93
C GLY A 131 12.22 -6.54 -7.91
N SER A 132 13.25 -5.72 -7.79
CA SER A 132 14.48 -5.87 -8.56
C SER A 132 15.67 -5.90 -7.61
N GLN A 133 16.58 -6.84 -7.86
CA GLN A 133 17.79 -7.06 -7.04
C GLN A 133 17.46 -7.29 -5.56
N VAL A 134 16.35 -7.99 -5.28
CA VAL A 134 15.93 -8.33 -3.92
C VAL A 134 16.87 -9.41 -3.38
N VAL A 135 17.58 -9.08 -2.31
CA VAL A 135 18.58 -9.98 -1.73
C VAL A 135 17.89 -11.14 -1.00
N LEU A 136 18.39 -12.36 -1.25
CA LEU A 136 17.93 -13.57 -0.59
C LEU A 136 18.64 -13.73 0.76
N GLU A 137 18.08 -13.06 1.76
CA GLU A 137 18.65 -12.98 3.11
C GLU A 137 17.60 -13.25 4.20
N ASN A 138 18.04 -13.21 5.46
CA ASN A 138 17.19 -13.56 6.60
C ASN A 138 15.96 -12.64 6.75
N GLU A 139 16.04 -11.36 6.42
CA GLU A 139 14.89 -10.45 6.47
C GLU A 139 13.77 -10.91 5.53
N LEU A 140 14.12 -11.29 4.29
CA LEU A 140 13.15 -11.82 3.35
C LEU A 140 12.60 -13.17 3.83
N ARG A 141 13.46 -14.08 4.31
CA ARG A 141 13.06 -15.35 4.90
C ARG A 141 12.05 -15.15 6.03
N ASP A 142 12.36 -14.27 6.96
CA ASP A 142 11.53 -14.04 8.16
C ASP A 142 10.18 -13.36 7.81
N ALA A 143 10.12 -12.66 6.69
CA ALA A 143 8.87 -12.11 6.15
C ALA A 143 7.97 -13.17 5.50
N LEU A 144 8.52 -14.31 5.07
CA LEU A 144 7.76 -15.38 4.41
C LEU A 144 6.82 -16.13 5.38
N PRO A 145 5.69 -16.66 4.89
CA PRO A 145 4.87 -17.60 5.66
C PRO A 145 5.67 -18.84 6.10
N ARG A 146 5.35 -19.39 7.27
CA ARG A 146 6.08 -20.52 7.89
C ARG A 146 6.29 -21.73 6.95
N GLY A 147 5.35 -22.00 6.05
CA GLY A 147 5.50 -23.08 5.06
C GLY A 147 6.64 -22.81 4.08
N MET A 148 6.76 -21.55 3.63
CA MET A 148 7.83 -21.13 2.71
C MET A 148 9.18 -20.98 3.41
N GLN A 149 9.21 -20.62 4.70
CA GLN A 149 10.45 -20.60 5.49
C GLN A 149 11.11 -21.98 5.55
N ARG A 150 10.33 -23.06 5.65
CA ARG A 150 10.88 -24.44 5.62
C ARG A 150 11.55 -24.76 4.29
N ILE A 151 10.90 -24.41 3.18
CA ILE A 151 11.48 -24.58 1.84
C ILE A 151 12.78 -23.77 1.71
N TRP A 152 12.76 -22.54 2.24
CA TRP A 152 13.95 -21.70 2.29
C TRP A 152 15.10 -22.35 3.07
N ASP A 153 14.81 -22.89 4.26
CA ASP A 153 15.81 -23.54 5.11
C ASP A 153 16.42 -24.78 4.43
N ASP A 154 15.61 -25.53 3.67
CA ASP A 154 16.07 -26.69 2.92
C ASP A 154 16.94 -26.31 1.70
N LEU A 155 16.59 -25.22 1.02
CA LEU A 155 17.29 -24.77 -0.21
C LEU A 155 18.48 -23.86 0.09
N THR A 156 18.49 -23.17 1.24
CA THR A 156 19.49 -22.15 1.62
C THR A 156 19.86 -21.20 0.46
N PRO A 157 18.87 -20.53 -0.17
CA PRO A 157 19.11 -19.76 -1.37
C PRO A 157 20.03 -18.56 -1.08
N ARG A 158 20.82 -18.16 -2.08
CA ARG A 158 21.74 -17.02 -1.99
C ARG A 158 21.69 -16.20 -3.26
N GLY A 159 22.14 -14.94 -3.16
CA GLY A 159 22.17 -14.00 -4.28
C GLY A 159 21.01 -13.04 -4.26
N ALA A 160 20.57 -12.61 -5.42
CA ALA A 160 19.43 -11.71 -5.57
C ALA A 160 18.45 -12.25 -6.62
N ILE A 161 17.18 -11.83 -6.49
CA ILE A 161 16.13 -12.20 -7.44
C ILE A 161 15.42 -10.94 -7.93
N ASP A 162 14.86 -11.05 -9.13
CA ASP A 162 13.74 -10.20 -9.54
C ASP A 162 12.44 -10.96 -9.30
N LEU A 163 11.42 -10.23 -8.86
CA LEU A 163 10.12 -10.83 -8.57
C LEU A 163 8.98 -9.95 -9.08
N THR A 164 7.88 -10.60 -9.41
CA THR A 164 6.59 -9.96 -9.64
C THR A 164 5.54 -10.66 -8.80
N ALA A 165 4.74 -9.89 -8.08
CA ALA A 165 3.64 -10.42 -7.30
C ALA A 165 2.35 -9.65 -7.57
N GLU A 166 1.25 -10.37 -7.74
CA GLU A 166 -0.09 -9.81 -7.78
C GLU A 166 -0.86 -10.24 -6.53
N VAL A 167 -1.41 -9.26 -5.83
CA VAL A 167 -2.23 -9.48 -4.63
C VAL A 167 -3.63 -8.98 -4.93
N ARG A 168 -4.63 -9.86 -4.79
CA ARG A 168 -6.06 -9.51 -4.87
C ARG A 168 -6.71 -9.75 -3.52
N HIS A 169 -7.35 -8.74 -2.98
CA HIS A 169 -8.05 -8.80 -1.71
C HIS A 169 -9.51 -8.39 -1.85
N GLN A 170 -10.41 -9.31 -1.56
CA GLN A 170 -11.85 -9.06 -1.44
C GLN A 170 -12.14 -8.50 -0.04
N VAL A 171 -12.42 -7.20 0.05
CA VAL A 171 -12.52 -6.50 1.35
C VAL A 171 -13.60 -7.07 2.23
N ARG A 172 -14.80 -7.34 1.69
CA ARG A 172 -15.94 -7.88 2.45
C ARG A 172 -15.74 -9.34 2.86
N ALA A 173 -15.28 -10.18 1.91
CA ALA A 173 -15.07 -11.61 2.17
C ALA A 173 -13.81 -11.86 3.01
N ARG A 174 -12.92 -10.87 3.15
CA ARG A 174 -11.60 -10.97 3.79
C ARG A 174 -10.76 -12.10 3.22
N THR A 175 -10.91 -12.36 1.93
CA THR A 175 -10.11 -13.36 1.22
C THR A 175 -9.00 -12.66 0.44
N THR A 176 -7.81 -13.24 0.48
CA THR A 176 -6.63 -12.74 -0.25
C THR A 176 -6.09 -13.87 -1.11
N SER A 177 -5.83 -13.58 -2.38
CA SER A 177 -5.02 -14.42 -3.26
C SER A 177 -3.73 -13.70 -3.60
N VAL A 178 -2.65 -14.46 -3.71
CA VAL A 178 -1.33 -13.97 -4.07
C VAL A 178 -0.79 -14.88 -5.18
N GLU A 179 -0.38 -14.26 -6.27
CA GLU A 179 0.37 -14.91 -7.34
C GLU A 179 1.77 -14.30 -7.34
N LEU A 180 2.81 -15.16 -7.31
CA LEU A 180 4.20 -14.75 -7.22
C LEU A 180 5.01 -15.47 -8.30
N GLN A 181 5.79 -14.71 -9.04
CA GLN A 181 6.82 -15.19 -9.96
C GLN A 181 8.16 -14.61 -9.51
N ALA A 182 9.20 -15.46 -9.48
CA ALA A 182 10.55 -15.05 -9.09
C ALA A 182 11.57 -15.61 -10.11
N ASP A 183 12.46 -14.75 -10.56
CA ASP A 183 13.52 -15.06 -11.51
C ASP A 183 14.89 -14.84 -10.81
N PRO A 184 15.66 -15.90 -10.58
CA PRO A 184 16.96 -15.78 -9.93
C PRO A 184 17.97 -15.14 -10.88
N HIS A 185 18.75 -14.18 -10.38
CA HIS A 185 19.92 -13.64 -11.08
C HIS A 185 21.13 -14.53 -10.83
N GLY A 186 21.51 -15.27 -11.86
CA GLY A 186 22.77 -15.97 -12.05
C GLY A 186 23.55 -16.40 -10.80
N GLU A 187 23.38 -17.60 -10.41
CA GLU A 187 24.34 -18.64 -10.13
C GLU A 187 23.54 -19.89 -9.76
N THR A 188 23.77 -20.91 -10.54
CA THR A 188 23.16 -22.22 -10.39
C THR A 188 23.41 -22.77 -9.00
N VAL A 189 22.34 -23.15 -8.31
CA VAL A 189 22.42 -24.01 -7.13
C VAL A 189 23.19 -25.25 -7.52
N SER A 190 24.36 -25.44 -6.96
CA SER A 190 25.16 -26.65 -7.05
C SER A 190 24.94 -27.55 -5.85
#